data_4c19bef97830639ab7f6e7a9f6a7c6f1
#
_entry.id   4c19bef97830639ab7f6e7a9f6a7c6f1
#
_cell.length_a   1.000
_cell.length_b   1.000
_cell.length_c   1.000
_cell.angle_alpha   90.00
_cell.angle_beta   90.00
_cell.angle_gamma   90.00
#
_symmetry.space_group_name_H-M   'P 1'
#
loop_
_entity.id
_entity.type
_entity.pdbx_description
1 polymer ?
#
loop_
_entity_poly.entity_id
_entity_poly.type
_entity_poly.pdbx_seq_one_letter_code
_entity_poly.pdbx_strand_id
1 'polypeptide(L)'
;MEQSDNKPFVQTFGNFDVFFHGKPLVFGRLKAKEAFAYLVDRKGSSVTTAEIASILWEDKEYDRSLQNQTQVIISSMMKVLKNNGIDYIIIKERNQIAVDKSRIKCDYYDYLNLDVSAVKSFIGEYMANYSWAEMTAGELSARRIK
;
A
#
# COMPACT_ATOMS: atom_id res chain seq x y z
N MET A 1 -6.43 10.98 22.30
CA MET A 1 -6.33 10.60 21.67
C MET A 1 -6.08 10.97 20.74
N GLU A 2 -5.85 11.03 20.44
CA GLU A 2 -5.47 11.23 19.84
C GLU A 2 -5.10 11.52 18.60
N GLN A 3 -4.13 11.99 18.28
CA GLN A 3 -3.49 12.39 17.11
C GLN A 3 -3.38 11.36 16.13
N SER A 4 -3.09 10.18 16.54
CA SER A 4 -3.00 9.04 15.67
C SER A 4 -4.31 8.78 14.97
N ASP A 5 -5.39 9.26 15.55
CA ASP A 5 -6.69 9.02 14.96
C ASP A 5 -6.91 9.79 13.68
N ASN A 6 -6.07 10.76 13.39
CA ASN A 6 -6.20 11.52 12.16
C ASN A 6 -5.48 10.89 10.99
N LYS A 7 -4.75 9.81 11.25
CA LYS A 7 -4.03 9.11 10.18
C LYS A 7 -4.82 7.88 9.74
N PRO A 8 -4.86 7.62 8.45
CA PRO A 8 -5.43 6.34 8.01
C PRO A 8 -4.59 5.20 8.54
N PHE A 9 -5.24 4.11 8.90
CA PHE A 9 -4.56 2.90 9.33
C PHE A 9 -4.48 1.94 8.15
N VAL A 10 -3.27 1.48 7.84
CA VAL A 10 -3.03 0.56 6.75
C VAL A 10 -2.69 -0.78 7.34
N GLN A 11 -3.55 -1.77 7.11
CA GLN A 11 -3.36 -3.12 7.60
C GLN A 11 -2.66 -3.91 6.50
N THR A 12 -1.46 -4.40 6.81
CA THR A 12 -0.71 -5.22 5.86
C THR A 12 -0.62 -6.68 6.32
N PHE A 13 -0.73 -6.93 7.61
CA PHE A 13 -0.65 -8.30 8.14
C PHE A 13 -1.99 -8.99 7.89
N GLY A 14 -1.93 -10.21 7.35
CA GLY A 14 -3.10 -10.86 6.83
C GLY A 14 -3.44 -10.29 5.47
N ASN A 15 -4.69 -9.97 5.23
CA ASN A 15 -5.10 -9.34 3.99
C ASN A 15 -4.91 -7.82 4.08
N PHE A 16 -4.57 -7.21 2.95
CA PHE A 16 -4.37 -5.76 2.90
C PHE A 16 -5.70 -5.03 2.96
N ASP A 17 -5.78 -4.04 3.83
CA ASP A 17 -6.94 -3.17 3.88
C ASP A 17 -6.54 -1.81 4.42
N VAL A 18 -7.38 -0.81 4.18
CA VAL A 18 -7.11 0.57 4.62
C VAL A 18 -8.33 1.08 5.35
N PHE A 19 -8.10 1.64 6.54
CA PHE A 19 -9.17 2.15 7.37
C PHE A 19 -8.95 3.63 7.67
N PHE A 20 -10.03 4.39 7.70
CA PHE A 20 -9.96 5.79 8.10
C PHE A 20 -11.14 6.05 9.02
N HIS A 21 -10.84 6.57 10.22
CA HIS A 21 -11.85 6.78 11.27
C HIS A 21 -12.63 5.49 11.54
N GLY A 22 -11.90 4.36 11.55
CA GLY A 22 -12.49 3.08 11.91
C GLY A 22 -13.30 2.41 10.82
N LYS A 23 -13.38 3.00 9.63
CA LYS A 23 -14.15 2.42 8.52
C LYS A 23 -13.24 2.05 7.36
N PRO A 24 -13.47 0.89 6.74
CA PRO A 24 -12.64 0.51 5.60
C PRO A 24 -12.92 1.40 4.41
N LEU A 25 -11.87 1.76 3.67
CA LEU A 25 -12.03 2.47 2.42
C LEU A 25 -12.54 1.50 1.36
N VAL A 26 -13.49 1.97 0.56
CA VAL A 26 -14.01 1.17 -0.55
C VAL A 26 -13.34 1.67 -1.82
N PHE A 27 -12.46 0.83 -2.39
CA PHE A 27 -11.82 1.15 -3.65
C PHE A 27 -12.69 0.55 -4.76
N GLY A 28 -13.33 1.33 -5.53
CA GLY A 28 -14.22 0.81 -6.56
C GLY A 28 -13.57 -0.21 -7.49
N ARG A 29 -12.26 -0.09 -7.70
CA ARG A 29 -11.50 -1.01 -8.54
C ARG A 29 -10.50 -1.77 -7.69
N LEU A 30 -10.48 -3.09 -7.83
CA LEU A 30 -9.53 -3.91 -7.07
C LEU A 30 -8.09 -3.56 -7.43
N LYS A 31 -7.81 -3.23 -8.68
CA LYS A 31 -6.45 -2.88 -9.06
C LYS A 31 -6.01 -1.54 -8.46
N ALA A 32 -6.95 -0.64 -8.18
CA ALA A 32 -6.60 0.61 -7.50
C ALA A 32 -6.16 0.33 -6.07
N LYS A 33 -6.83 -0.60 -5.39
CA LYS A 33 -6.43 -1.01 -4.05
C LYS A 33 -5.08 -1.69 -4.08
N GLU A 34 -4.85 -2.54 -5.08
CA GLU A 34 -3.57 -3.25 -5.24
C GLU A 34 -2.43 -2.26 -5.50
N ALA A 35 -2.67 -1.23 -6.31
CA ALA A 35 -1.66 -0.22 -6.58
C ALA A 35 -1.24 0.48 -5.28
N PHE A 36 -2.21 0.82 -4.44
CA PHE A 36 -1.90 1.45 -3.17
C PHE A 36 -1.12 0.49 -2.26
N ALA A 37 -1.51 -0.79 -2.25
CA ALA A 37 -0.80 -1.79 -1.46
C ALA A 37 0.66 -1.87 -1.88
N TYR A 38 0.93 -1.80 -3.17
CA TYR A 38 2.29 -1.85 -3.66
C TYR A 38 3.10 -0.64 -3.20
N LEU A 39 2.50 0.55 -3.22
CA LEU A 39 3.17 1.75 -2.72
C LEU A 39 3.53 1.59 -1.25
N VAL A 40 2.63 1.01 -0.47
CA VAL A 40 2.89 0.76 0.95
C VAL A 40 4.06 -0.21 1.12
N ASP A 41 4.07 -1.28 0.33
CA ASP A 41 5.16 -2.27 0.39
C ASP A 41 6.52 -1.63 0.07
N ARG A 42 6.54 -0.60 -0.77
CA ARG A 42 7.78 0.07 -1.15
C ARG A 42 8.26 1.08 -0.11
N LYS A 43 7.54 1.25 0.96
CA LYS A 43 7.98 1.98 2.17
C LYS A 43 8.39 3.42 1.90
N GLY A 44 7.65 4.09 1.04
CA GLY A 44 7.91 5.51 0.74
C GLY A 44 8.84 5.74 -0.43
N SER A 45 9.39 4.69 -1.03
CA SER A 45 10.19 4.85 -2.23
C SER A 45 9.31 5.27 -3.40
N SER A 46 9.86 6.09 -4.27
CA SER A 46 9.13 6.52 -5.48
C SER A 46 8.98 5.37 -6.45
N VAL A 47 7.81 5.29 -7.05
CA VAL A 47 7.43 4.19 -7.95
C VAL A 47 6.98 4.81 -9.28
N THR A 48 7.47 4.27 -10.38
CA THR A 48 7.08 4.76 -11.71
C THR A 48 5.79 4.09 -12.18
N THR A 49 5.14 4.72 -13.17
CA THR A 49 3.95 4.13 -13.77
C THR A 49 4.26 2.75 -14.38
N ALA A 50 5.42 2.62 -14.99
CA ALA A 50 5.81 1.34 -15.59
C ALA A 50 5.96 0.26 -14.54
N GLU A 51 6.50 0.61 -13.39
CA GLU A 51 6.67 -0.35 -12.30
C GLU A 51 5.30 -0.81 -11.79
N ILE A 52 4.37 0.11 -11.62
CA ILE A 52 3.03 -0.24 -11.18
C ILE A 52 2.37 -1.15 -12.21
N ALA A 53 2.52 -0.84 -13.50
CA ALA A 53 1.94 -1.67 -14.55
C ALA A 53 2.48 -3.09 -14.49
N SER A 54 3.77 -3.26 -14.20
CA SER A 54 4.38 -4.58 -14.16
C SER A 54 3.83 -5.42 -13.00
N ILE A 55 3.42 -4.76 -11.93
CA ILE A 55 2.83 -5.45 -10.79
C ILE A 55 1.37 -5.82 -11.04
N LEU A 56 0.64 -4.90 -11.65
CA LEU A 56 -0.80 -5.12 -11.86
C LEU A 56 -1.10 -6.06 -13.02
N TRP A 57 -0.22 -6.08 -14.01
CA TRP A 57 -0.42 -6.92 -15.21
C TRP A 57 0.88 -7.59 -15.59
N GLU A 58 1.24 -8.62 -14.86
CA GLU A 58 2.54 -9.29 -15.02
C GLU A 58 2.77 -9.81 -16.42
N ASP A 59 1.72 -10.27 -17.09
CA ASP A 59 1.85 -10.93 -18.38
C ASP A 59 1.79 -10.00 -19.57
N LYS A 60 1.65 -8.70 -19.33
CA LYS A 60 1.45 -7.78 -20.45
C LYS A 60 2.69 -6.96 -20.72
N GLU A 61 2.92 -6.74 -21.99
CA GLU A 61 4.01 -5.88 -22.41
C GLU A 61 3.63 -4.42 -22.17
N TYR A 62 4.57 -3.63 -21.70
CA TYR A 62 4.29 -2.24 -21.38
C TYR A 62 4.33 -1.40 -22.64
N ASP A 63 3.17 -1.05 -23.14
CA ASP A 63 3.02 -0.22 -24.32
C ASP A 63 2.15 0.99 -23.97
N ARG A 64 1.81 1.80 -24.96
CA ARG A 64 1.01 3.00 -24.75
C ARG A 64 -0.34 2.65 -24.14
N SER A 65 -0.93 1.57 -24.60
CA SER A 65 -2.24 1.15 -24.09
C SER A 65 -2.17 0.79 -22.60
N LEU A 66 -1.16 0.03 -22.23
CA LEU A 66 -1.01 -0.36 -20.83
C LEU A 66 -0.65 0.84 -19.97
N GLN A 67 0.16 1.76 -20.50
CA GLN A 67 0.46 2.99 -19.80
C GLN A 67 -0.81 3.76 -19.47
N ASN A 68 -1.71 3.88 -20.46
CA ASN A 68 -2.96 4.59 -20.26
C ASN A 68 -3.86 3.89 -19.26
N GLN A 69 -3.93 2.56 -19.32
CA GLN A 69 -4.73 1.78 -18.36
C GLN A 69 -4.20 1.96 -16.95
N THR A 70 -2.89 1.97 -16.81
CA THR A 70 -2.26 2.15 -15.50
C THR A 70 -2.56 3.53 -14.94
N GLN A 71 -2.54 4.54 -15.79
CA GLN A 71 -2.86 5.89 -15.34
C GLN A 71 -4.31 6.02 -14.90
N VAL A 72 -5.22 5.30 -15.55
CA VAL A 72 -6.61 5.26 -15.12
C VAL A 72 -6.72 4.64 -13.72
N ILE A 73 -5.96 3.57 -13.47
CA ILE A 73 -5.97 2.94 -12.17
C ILE A 73 -5.41 3.88 -11.09
N ILE A 74 -4.30 4.56 -11.40
CA ILE A 74 -3.70 5.51 -10.45
C ILE A 74 -4.69 6.64 -10.16
N SER A 75 -5.36 7.15 -11.19
CA SER A 75 -6.36 8.19 -11.00
C SER A 75 -7.53 7.71 -10.15
N SER A 76 -7.95 6.47 -10.37
CA SER A 76 -9.01 5.86 -9.58
C SER A 76 -8.62 5.76 -8.12
N MET A 77 -7.38 5.34 -7.86
CA MET A 77 -6.84 5.29 -6.51
C MET A 77 -6.86 6.66 -5.86
N MET A 78 -6.34 7.67 -6.57
CA MET A 78 -6.29 9.03 -6.04
C MET A 78 -7.68 9.58 -5.77
N LYS A 79 -8.65 9.23 -6.60
CA LYS A 79 -10.02 9.70 -6.41
C LYS A 79 -10.62 9.13 -5.12
N VAL A 80 -10.37 7.87 -4.83
CA VAL A 80 -10.85 7.26 -3.58
C VAL A 80 -10.24 7.98 -2.39
N LEU A 81 -8.92 8.22 -2.44
CA LEU A 81 -8.25 8.90 -1.33
C LEU A 81 -8.78 10.32 -1.17
N LYS A 82 -8.97 11.02 -2.28
CA LYS A 82 -9.45 12.40 -2.23
C LYS A 82 -10.88 12.46 -1.70
N ASN A 83 -11.72 11.52 -2.10
CA ASN A 83 -13.11 11.49 -1.63
C ASN A 83 -13.19 11.23 -0.13
N ASN A 84 -12.16 10.66 0.45
CA ASN A 84 -12.08 10.42 1.88
C ASN A 84 -11.24 11.47 2.59
N GLY A 85 -10.78 12.49 1.87
CA GLY A 85 -10.02 13.59 2.45
C GLY A 85 -8.59 13.25 2.83
N ILE A 86 -8.04 12.18 2.27
CA ILE A 86 -6.71 11.71 2.66
C ILE A 86 -5.75 11.58 1.48
N ASP A 87 -6.00 12.28 0.39
CA ASP A 87 -5.08 12.21 -0.75
C ASP A 87 -3.70 12.79 -0.43
N TYR A 88 -3.58 13.54 0.66
CA TYR A 88 -2.28 14.08 1.08
C TYR A 88 -1.28 13.00 1.49
N ILE A 89 -1.73 11.76 1.64
CA ILE A 89 -0.81 10.67 1.99
C ILE A 89 0.02 10.21 0.79
N ILE A 90 -0.28 10.71 -0.41
CA ILE A 90 0.47 10.37 -1.61
C ILE A 90 1.32 11.56 -2.02
N ILE A 91 2.59 11.30 -2.28
CA ILE A 91 3.52 12.28 -2.83
C ILE A 91 3.57 12.00 -4.32
N LYS A 92 3.11 12.95 -5.13
CA LYS A 92 3.03 12.76 -6.56
C LYS A 92 3.99 13.70 -7.26
N GLU A 93 4.88 13.12 -8.05
CA GLU A 93 5.83 13.88 -8.85
C GLU A 93 5.70 13.43 -10.30
N ARG A 94 6.47 14.04 -11.17
CA ARG A 94 6.39 13.72 -12.57
C ARG A 94 6.76 12.26 -12.79
N ASN A 95 5.82 11.48 -13.29
CA ASN A 95 5.99 10.06 -13.60
C ASN A 95 6.35 9.17 -12.41
N GLN A 96 6.21 9.67 -11.19
CA GLN A 96 6.52 8.89 -9.99
C GLN A 96 5.54 9.21 -8.89
N ILE A 97 5.22 8.21 -8.09
CA ILE A 97 4.40 8.42 -6.91
C ILE A 97 4.97 7.61 -5.76
N ALA A 98 4.67 8.04 -4.56
CA ALA A 98 5.11 7.35 -3.34
C ALA A 98 4.08 7.59 -2.26
N VAL A 99 4.04 6.69 -1.28
CA VAL A 99 3.25 6.94 -0.09
C VAL A 99 4.12 7.74 0.90
N ASP A 100 3.52 8.69 1.58
CA ASP A 100 4.21 9.43 2.63
C ASP A 100 4.06 8.66 3.93
N LYS A 101 5.11 7.94 4.31
CA LYS A 101 5.08 7.06 5.49
C LYS A 101 4.70 7.79 6.76
N SER A 102 5.05 9.07 6.84
CA SER A 102 4.81 9.83 8.07
C SER A 102 3.34 10.17 8.26
N ARG A 103 2.53 9.96 7.24
CA ARG A 103 1.12 10.35 7.28
C ARG A 103 0.16 9.17 7.37
N ILE A 104 0.69 7.96 7.51
CA ILE A 104 -0.15 6.78 7.70
C ILE A 104 0.33 6.02 8.92
N LYS A 105 -0.58 5.25 9.50
CA LYS A 105 -0.25 4.30 10.57
C LYS A 105 -0.28 2.94 9.90
N CYS A 106 0.85 2.22 9.94
CA CYS A 106 0.98 0.97 9.21
C CYS A 106 1.62 -0.09 10.09
N ASP A 107 0.98 -1.25 10.21
CA ASP A 107 1.47 -2.33 11.07
C ASP A 107 2.84 -2.83 10.62
N TYR A 108 3.08 -2.91 9.31
CA TYR A 108 4.37 -3.34 8.79
C TYR A 108 5.47 -2.36 9.21
N TYR A 109 5.22 -1.06 9.08
CA TYR A 109 6.24 -0.05 9.44
C TYR A 109 6.49 -0.07 10.94
N ASP A 110 5.44 -0.24 11.73
CA ASP A 110 5.58 -0.31 13.18
C ASP A 110 6.35 -1.56 13.58
N TYR A 111 6.12 -2.67 12.87
CA TYR A 111 6.86 -3.90 13.09
C TYR A 111 8.35 -3.68 12.85
N LEU A 112 8.69 -2.99 11.76
CA LEU A 112 10.10 -2.72 11.45
C LEU A 112 10.76 -1.84 12.50
N ASN A 113 9.96 -1.01 13.17
CA ASN A 113 10.45 -0.16 14.26
C ASN A 113 10.34 -0.83 15.61
N LEU A 114 10.06 -2.13 15.62
CA LEU A 114 10.01 -2.95 16.84
C LEU A 114 8.93 -2.52 17.84
N ASP A 115 7.84 -1.96 17.34
CA ASP A 115 6.69 -1.67 18.17
C ASP A 115 6.12 -2.99 18.68
N VAL A 116 5.97 -3.12 19.99
CA VAL A 116 5.60 -4.38 20.62
C VAL A 116 4.26 -4.92 20.10
N SER A 117 3.28 -4.02 19.99
CA SER A 117 1.97 -4.42 19.52
C SER A 117 2.02 -4.98 18.10
N ALA A 118 2.77 -4.29 17.22
CA ALA A 118 2.89 -4.72 15.84
C ALA A 118 3.66 -6.04 15.74
N VAL A 119 4.72 -6.19 16.54
CA VAL A 119 5.49 -7.43 16.53
C VAL A 119 4.62 -8.60 16.93
N LYS A 120 3.77 -8.40 17.95
CA LYS A 120 2.88 -9.46 18.41
C LYS A 120 1.76 -9.75 17.42
N SER A 121 1.37 -8.77 16.61
CA SER A 121 0.25 -8.97 15.70
C SER A 121 0.63 -9.74 14.44
N PHE A 122 1.92 -9.84 14.14
CA PHE A 122 2.34 -10.56 12.94
C PHE A 122 2.25 -12.06 13.18
N ILE A 123 1.42 -12.73 12.40
CA ILE A 123 1.21 -14.17 12.54
C ILE A 123 1.64 -14.95 11.30
N GLY A 124 2.54 -14.39 10.53
CA GLY A 124 3.11 -15.08 9.38
C GLY A 124 2.49 -14.73 8.05
N GLU A 125 1.50 -13.82 8.04
CA GLU A 125 0.85 -13.41 6.81
C GLU A 125 1.03 -11.93 6.57
N TYR A 126 1.36 -11.57 5.34
CA TYR A 126 1.56 -10.19 4.93
C TYR A 126 0.96 -10.01 3.56
N MET A 127 -0.01 -9.10 3.42
CA MET A 127 -0.69 -8.83 2.16
C MET A 127 -1.03 -10.11 1.42
N ALA A 128 -1.71 -11.02 2.12
CA ALA A 128 -1.93 -12.38 1.63
C ALA A 128 -2.72 -12.42 0.32
N ASN A 129 -3.43 -11.34 -0.02
CA ASN A 129 -4.18 -11.28 -1.26
C ASN A 129 -3.31 -10.98 -2.48
N TYR A 130 -1.99 -10.73 -2.31
CA TYR A 130 -1.14 -10.36 -3.46
C TYR A 130 0.10 -11.24 -3.51
N SER A 131 0.31 -11.89 -4.66
CA SER A 131 1.46 -12.78 -4.81
C SER A 131 2.79 -12.04 -4.84
N TRP A 132 2.80 -10.81 -5.35
CA TRP A 132 4.05 -10.06 -5.41
C TRP A 132 4.58 -9.70 -4.01
N ALA A 133 3.76 -9.83 -2.98
CA ALA A 133 4.17 -9.51 -1.63
C ALA A 133 4.89 -10.64 -0.91
N GLU A 134 5.05 -11.79 -1.57
CA GLU A 134 5.64 -12.97 -0.93
C GLU A 134 7.08 -12.75 -0.47
N MET A 135 7.83 -11.96 -1.21
CA MET A 135 9.22 -11.70 -0.82
C MET A 135 9.27 -10.96 0.51
N THR A 136 8.47 -9.91 0.66
CA THR A 136 8.41 -9.18 1.92
C THR A 136 7.88 -10.06 3.04
N ALA A 137 6.88 -10.89 2.75
CA ALA A 137 6.35 -11.82 3.73
C ALA A 137 7.43 -12.77 4.23
N GLY A 138 8.27 -13.26 3.32
CA GLY A 138 9.37 -14.14 3.68
C GLY A 138 10.39 -13.45 4.56
N GLU A 139 10.71 -12.21 4.26
CA GLU A 139 11.66 -11.45 5.08
C GLU A 139 11.13 -11.23 6.48
N LEU A 140 9.85 -10.93 6.62
CA LEU A 140 9.24 -10.73 7.92
C LEU A 140 9.23 -12.03 8.73
N SER A 141 8.93 -13.13 8.08
CA SER A 141 8.92 -14.44 8.75
C SER A 141 10.30 -14.81 9.24
N ALA A 142 11.34 -14.50 8.48
CA ALA A 142 12.70 -14.78 8.90
C ALA A 142 13.11 -13.96 10.12
N ARG A 143 12.64 -12.71 10.20
CA ARG A 143 12.95 -11.86 11.36
C ARG A 143 12.22 -12.31 12.61
N ARG A 144 11.04 -12.91 12.41
CA ARG A 144 10.17 -13.24 13.51
C ARG A 144 10.72 -14.26 14.48
N ILE A 145 11.60 -15.10 14.00
CA ILE A 145 12.12 -16.18 14.79
C ILE A 145 12.79 -15.75 16.05
N LYS A 146 13.39 -14.59 16.04
CA LYS A 146 14.11 -14.12 17.20
C LYS A 146 13.16 -13.51 18.19
#